data_8df5a1df3f4d037d5b7be6636e48459d
#
_entry.id   8df5a1df3f4d037d5b7be6636e48459d
#
_cell.length_a   1.000
_cell.length_b   1.000
_cell.length_c   1.000
_cell.angle_alpha   90.00
_cell.angle_beta   90.00
_cell.angle_gamma   90.00
#
_symmetry.space_group_name_H-M   'P 1'
#
loop_
_entity.id
_entity.type
_entity.pdbx_description
1 polymer ?
#
loop_
_entity_poly.entity_id
_entity_poly.type
_entity_poly.pdbx_seq_one_letter_code
_entity_poly.pdbx_strand_id
1 'polypeptide(L)'
;MHVTKNTVFDSIVTLTGNEVSSHISSEGFECCSVKEFGDGLVFTHGANKLKRVAVVMNSWGCESGHWYSDDCQSTPGDTFPVPITLNVYAVLHPPSGPPSVGQLIAIQTRTFNISYRPSKDDVNCTGQDLGKFVGKVDKLCDNGVSNVIWFNFNPVKTALPAQAVVTVAYNTSDAGYNPIGQNTPCYASSGGCGYDSLNVSADGNGGFVGSNVDLTGVFVNFSDPSFYCSGSGSGLILDTPCWTGYHPEILVNASRNQSAGLTLESAIERMFADPMKPAM
;
A
#
# COMPACT_ATOMS: atom_id res chain seq x y z
N MET A 1 -3.26 -11.51 8.46
CA MET A 1 -2.69 -12.23 7.30
C MET A 1 -1.56 -13.14 7.79
N HIS A 2 -1.34 -14.30 7.15
CA HIS A 2 -0.24 -15.17 7.60
C HIS A 2 1.02 -14.92 6.77
N VAL A 3 2.13 -14.63 7.43
CA VAL A 3 3.45 -14.68 6.82
C VAL A 3 3.68 -16.10 6.30
N THR A 4 3.92 -16.23 5.01
CA THR A 4 4.18 -17.49 4.32
C THR A 4 5.64 -17.58 3.90
N LYS A 5 6.12 -18.76 3.53
CA LYS A 5 7.48 -18.93 2.97
C LYS A 5 7.74 -18.08 1.70
N ASN A 6 6.69 -17.53 1.11
CA ASN A 6 6.78 -16.67 -0.07
C ASN A 6 6.67 -15.18 0.29
N THR A 7 6.44 -14.82 1.55
CA THR A 7 6.40 -13.41 1.98
C THR A 7 7.82 -12.88 2.04
N VAL A 8 8.09 -11.84 1.27
CA VAL A 8 9.43 -11.20 1.19
C VAL A 8 9.43 -9.81 1.79
N PHE A 9 8.26 -9.21 1.94
CA PHE A 9 8.01 -7.97 2.69
C PHE A 9 6.61 -8.02 3.29
N ASP A 10 6.46 -7.50 4.51
CA ASP A 10 5.15 -7.37 5.18
C ASP A 10 5.23 -6.26 6.25
N SER A 11 4.49 -5.19 6.06
CA SER A 11 4.29 -4.10 7.01
C SER A 11 2.84 -4.00 7.51
N ILE A 12 1.97 -4.94 7.11
CA ILE A 12 0.55 -4.88 7.48
C ILE A 12 0.37 -5.27 8.94
N VAL A 13 -0.12 -4.34 9.73
CA VAL A 13 -0.50 -4.57 11.12
C VAL A 13 -1.80 -5.38 11.15
N THR A 14 -1.74 -6.57 11.73
CA THR A 14 -2.91 -7.43 11.88
C THR A 14 -3.23 -7.67 13.35
N LEU A 15 -4.52 -7.68 13.66
CA LEU A 15 -5.05 -8.07 14.97
C LEU A 15 -5.20 -9.59 15.08
N THR A 16 -5.66 -10.05 16.23
CA THR A 16 -6.01 -11.46 16.47
C THR A 16 -6.97 -11.95 15.37
N GLY A 17 -6.64 -13.06 14.72
CA GLY A 17 -7.43 -13.60 13.62
C GLY A 17 -7.02 -13.12 12.22
N ASN A 18 -5.91 -12.38 12.10
CA ASN A 18 -5.38 -11.81 10.85
C ASN A 18 -6.30 -10.77 10.20
N GLU A 19 -7.10 -10.10 10.98
CA GLU A 19 -7.93 -8.97 10.55
C GLU A 19 -7.14 -7.67 10.70
N VAL A 20 -7.36 -6.73 9.80
CA VAL A 20 -6.72 -5.41 9.81
C VAL A 20 -7.58 -4.46 10.61
N SER A 21 -6.96 -3.70 11.53
CA SER A 21 -7.65 -2.63 12.26
C SER A 21 -8.13 -1.54 11.32
N SER A 22 -9.21 -0.88 11.66
CA SER A 22 -9.61 0.38 11.03
C SER A 22 -9.03 1.59 11.74
N HIS A 23 -8.54 1.41 12.95
CA HIS A 23 -7.91 2.46 13.77
C HIS A 23 -6.44 2.63 13.41
N ILE A 24 -6.19 3.07 12.17
CA ILE A 24 -4.85 3.28 11.61
C ILE A 24 -4.77 4.64 10.93
N SER A 25 -3.58 5.23 10.95
CA SER A 25 -3.31 6.43 10.17
C SER A 25 -3.43 6.13 8.67
N SER A 26 -3.77 7.13 7.88
CA SER A 26 -3.87 6.97 6.43
C SER A 26 -3.53 8.26 5.69
N GLU A 27 -2.92 8.12 4.51
CA GLU A 27 -2.62 9.23 3.61
C GLU A 27 -3.79 9.45 2.65
N GLY A 28 -4.34 10.68 2.69
CA GLY A 28 -5.48 11.06 1.90
C GLY A 28 -5.10 11.59 0.52
N PHE A 29 -5.57 10.93 -0.54
CA PHE A 29 -5.27 11.37 -1.91
C PHE A 29 -5.93 12.68 -2.27
N GLU A 30 -7.16 12.91 -1.82
CA GLU A 30 -7.90 14.10 -2.17
C GLU A 30 -7.49 15.34 -1.44
N CYS A 31 -7.42 15.25 -0.11
CA CYS A 31 -7.04 16.38 0.72
C CYS A 31 -5.68 16.95 0.37
N CYS A 32 -4.78 16.06 -0.04
CA CYS A 32 -3.36 16.35 -0.03
C CYS A 32 -2.76 16.34 -1.43
N SER A 33 -3.61 16.38 -2.47
CA SER A 33 -3.19 16.43 -3.88
C SER A 33 -2.26 15.28 -4.31
N VAL A 34 -2.40 14.10 -3.69
CA VAL A 34 -1.59 12.93 -4.01
C VAL A 34 -2.01 12.34 -5.35
N LYS A 35 -1.05 12.04 -6.20
CA LYS A 35 -1.22 11.31 -7.46
C LYS A 35 -0.75 9.87 -7.37
N GLU A 36 0.27 9.63 -6.56
CA GLU A 36 0.90 8.31 -6.39
C GLU A 36 1.60 8.29 -5.03
N PHE A 37 1.40 7.21 -4.27
CA PHE A 37 1.95 7.04 -2.93
C PHE A 37 2.39 5.61 -2.68
N GLY A 38 3.52 5.44 -2.02
CA GLY A 38 4.05 4.13 -1.67
C GLY A 38 5.39 4.22 -0.96
N ASP A 39 6.16 3.13 -1.00
CA ASP A 39 7.42 3.07 -0.26
C ASP A 39 8.51 2.33 -1.02
N GLY A 40 9.75 2.56 -0.62
CA GLY A 40 10.91 1.80 -1.00
C GLY A 40 11.10 0.60 -0.10
N LEU A 41 11.02 -0.60 -0.64
CA LEU A 41 11.02 -1.85 0.10
C LEU A 41 12.32 -2.61 -0.09
N VAL A 42 12.87 -3.15 1.01
CA VAL A 42 14.01 -4.08 1.02
C VAL A 42 13.47 -5.48 1.31
N PHE A 43 13.65 -6.40 0.38
CA PHE A 43 13.11 -7.75 0.47
C PHE A 43 14.06 -8.73 1.19
N THR A 44 13.51 -9.67 1.96
CA THR A 44 14.29 -10.59 2.80
C THR A 44 15.19 -11.57 2.04
N HIS A 45 14.99 -11.79 0.75
CA HIS A 45 15.68 -12.85 0.02
C HIS A 45 15.93 -12.49 -1.43
N GLY A 46 17.01 -11.78 -1.73
CA GLY A 46 17.58 -11.59 -3.07
C GLY A 46 16.57 -11.42 -4.22
N ALA A 47 17.01 -11.66 -5.45
CA ALA A 47 16.15 -11.58 -6.62
C ALA A 47 15.07 -12.67 -6.61
N ASN A 48 13.82 -12.27 -6.70
CA ASN A 48 12.64 -13.12 -6.62
C ASN A 48 11.73 -12.90 -7.83
N LYS A 49 10.71 -13.74 -7.97
CA LYS A 49 9.66 -13.55 -8.97
C LYS A 49 8.40 -13.05 -8.27
N LEU A 50 7.96 -11.86 -8.59
CA LEU A 50 6.77 -11.24 -8.02
C LEU A 50 5.54 -12.10 -8.28
N LYS A 51 4.79 -12.40 -7.23
CA LYS A 51 3.54 -13.16 -7.31
C LYS A 51 2.32 -12.30 -7.05
N ARG A 52 2.33 -11.59 -5.95
CA ARG A 52 1.20 -10.73 -5.56
C ARG A 52 1.64 -9.68 -4.56
N VAL A 53 0.92 -8.58 -4.57
CA VAL A 53 1.05 -7.49 -3.60
C VAL A 53 -0.30 -7.23 -2.97
N ALA A 54 -0.34 -7.09 -1.66
CA ALA A 54 -1.48 -6.52 -0.96
C ALA A 54 -1.16 -5.10 -0.53
N VAL A 55 -2.16 -4.25 -0.55
CA VAL A 55 -2.12 -2.90 0.01
C VAL A 55 -3.36 -2.71 0.87
N VAL A 56 -3.22 -2.07 2.01
CA VAL A 56 -4.35 -1.69 2.84
C VAL A 56 -4.80 -0.30 2.45
N MET A 57 -6.05 -0.21 2.01
CA MET A 57 -6.74 1.04 1.73
C MET A 57 -7.63 1.38 2.92
N ASN A 58 -7.83 2.65 3.22
CA ASN A 58 -8.72 3.12 4.26
C ASN A 58 -9.80 4.02 3.63
N SER A 59 -11.06 3.57 3.64
CA SER A 59 -12.17 4.29 3.03
C SER A 59 -12.92 5.11 4.07
N TRP A 60 -12.98 6.41 3.83
CA TRP A 60 -13.80 7.37 4.59
C TRP A 60 -15.08 7.74 3.84
N GLY A 61 -15.29 7.15 2.66
CA GLY A 61 -16.44 7.39 1.79
C GLY A 61 -17.75 6.93 2.39
N CYS A 62 -18.76 7.78 2.35
CA CYS A 62 -20.14 7.49 2.70
C CYS A 62 -20.95 7.16 1.44
N GLU A 63 -21.97 6.32 1.54
CA GLU A 63 -22.93 6.09 0.46
C GLU A 63 -23.77 7.35 0.23
N SER A 64 -24.12 8.06 1.31
CA SER A 64 -24.71 9.39 1.29
C SER A 64 -24.25 10.20 2.49
N GLY A 65 -24.30 11.53 2.40
CA GLY A 65 -23.75 12.42 3.41
C GLY A 65 -22.22 12.47 3.40
N HIS A 66 -21.63 12.94 4.47
CA HIS A 66 -20.19 13.19 4.57
C HIS A 66 -19.66 12.74 5.92
N TRP A 67 -18.48 12.15 5.95
CA TRP A 67 -17.85 11.68 7.19
C TRP A 67 -17.61 12.81 8.22
N TYR A 68 -17.40 14.04 7.78
CA TYR A 68 -17.12 15.22 8.62
C TYR A 68 -18.35 16.06 9.00
N SER A 69 -19.52 15.80 8.40
CA SER A 69 -20.75 16.55 8.65
C SER A 69 -21.71 15.85 9.60
N ASP A 70 -21.29 14.70 10.15
CA ASP A 70 -22.09 13.89 11.06
C ASP A 70 -23.41 13.38 10.47
N ASP A 71 -23.49 13.31 9.14
CA ASP A 71 -24.65 12.84 8.38
C ASP A 71 -24.39 11.60 7.52
N CYS A 72 -23.25 10.95 7.71
CA CYS A 72 -22.84 9.78 6.96
C CYS A 72 -23.83 8.63 7.11
N GLN A 73 -24.37 8.18 5.99
CA GLN A 73 -25.25 7.03 5.91
C GLN A 73 -24.71 6.05 4.87
N SER A 74 -24.63 4.79 5.25
CA SER A 74 -24.20 3.72 4.36
C SER A 74 -24.97 2.44 4.68
N THR A 75 -25.38 1.75 3.64
CA THR A 75 -25.98 0.41 3.75
C THR A 75 -24.88 -0.59 4.11
N PRO A 76 -25.05 -1.39 5.17
CA PRO A 76 -24.04 -2.35 5.57
C PRO A 76 -23.68 -3.33 4.44
N GLY A 77 -22.40 -3.34 4.04
CA GLY A 77 -21.87 -4.20 3.00
C GLY A 77 -21.85 -3.60 1.60
N ASP A 78 -22.39 -2.40 1.39
CA ASP A 78 -22.33 -1.73 0.10
C ASP A 78 -20.91 -1.20 -0.19
N THR A 79 -20.60 -1.16 -1.48
CA THR A 79 -19.27 -0.85 -1.99
C THR A 79 -19.36 0.08 -3.20
N PHE A 80 -18.27 0.76 -3.50
CA PHE A 80 -18.10 1.54 -4.72
C PHE A 80 -16.88 1.07 -5.52
N PRO A 81 -16.94 1.07 -6.85
CA PRO A 81 -15.85 0.60 -7.69
C PRO A 81 -14.78 1.69 -7.86
N VAL A 82 -13.51 1.34 -7.63
CA VAL A 82 -12.37 2.23 -7.85
C VAL A 82 -11.31 1.53 -8.69
N PRO A 83 -10.92 2.07 -9.84
CA PRO A 83 -9.74 1.62 -10.56
C PRO A 83 -8.48 2.06 -9.81
N ILE A 84 -7.67 1.11 -9.35
CA ILE A 84 -6.41 1.38 -8.66
C ILE A 84 -5.28 0.74 -9.46
N THR A 85 -4.22 1.50 -9.68
CA THR A 85 -3.00 1.05 -10.34
C THR A 85 -1.92 0.82 -9.29
N LEU A 86 -1.32 -0.36 -9.30
CA LEU A 86 -0.09 -0.65 -8.56
C LEU A 86 1.09 -0.57 -9.50
N ASN A 87 2.11 0.17 -9.11
CA ASN A 87 3.38 0.28 -9.83
C ASN A 87 4.51 -0.32 -8.98
N VAL A 88 5.45 -0.97 -9.64
CA VAL A 88 6.68 -1.49 -9.03
C VAL A 88 7.85 -0.97 -9.84
N TYR A 89 8.74 -0.22 -9.22
CA TYR A 89 9.92 0.36 -9.86
C TYR A 89 11.21 -0.19 -9.25
N ALA A 90 12.30 -0.16 -9.98
CA ALA A 90 13.63 -0.35 -9.42
C ALA A 90 14.01 0.81 -8.49
N VAL A 91 14.76 0.53 -7.44
CA VAL A 91 15.42 1.58 -6.65
C VAL A 91 16.77 1.90 -7.31
N LEU A 92 17.04 3.17 -7.53
CA LEU A 92 18.37 3.66 -7.93
C LEU A 92 19.09 4.21 -6.71
N HIS A 93 20.36 3.88 -6.60
CA HIS A 93 21.27 4.44 -5.59
C HIS A 93 22.32 5.30 -6.31
N PRO A 94 22.08 6.61 -6.50
CA PRO A 94 23.05 7.47 -7.14
C PRO A 94 24.31 7.59 -6.27
N PRO A 95 25.49 7.86 -6.85
CA PRO A 95 26.74 8.02 -6.10
C PRO A 95 26.69 9.12 -5.03
N SER A 96 25.79 10.09 -5.21
CA SER A 96 25.49 11.15 -4.26
C SER A 96 23.99 11.42 -4.25
N GLY A 97 23.43 11.67 -3.08
CA GLY A 97 22.00 11.95 -2.89
C GLY A 97 21.19 10.74 -2.41
N PRO A 98 19.90 10.95 -2.17
CA PRO A 98 19.00 9.92 -1.67
C PRO A 98 18.67 8.87 -2.75
N PRO A 99 18.15 7.70 -2.34
CA PRO A 99 17.54 6.75 -3.26
C PRO A 99 16.48 7.42 -4.14
N SER A 100 16.37 6.94 -5.38
CA SER A 100 15.43 7.50 -6.36
C SER A 100 14.72 6.41 -7.15
N VAL A 101 13.63 6.78 -7.81
CA VAL A 101 12.83 5.88 -8.64
C VAL A 101 13.58 5.56 -9.94
N GLY A 102 13.71 4.29 -10.24
CA GLY A 102 14.29 3.78 -11.47
C GLY A 102 13.25 3.29 -12.47
N GLN A 103 13.65 2.33 -13.28
CA GLN A 103 12.80 1.75 -14.32
C GLN A 103 11.57 1.06 -13.73
N LEU A 104 10.42 1.23 -14.40
CA LEU A 104 9.21 0.47 -14.11
C LEU A 104 9.43 -1.03 -14.39
N ILE A 105 9.22 -1.86 -13.37
CA ILE A 105 9.37 -3.33 -13.42
C ILE A 105 8.03 -3.99 -13.71
N ALA A 106 6.97 -3.53 -13.04
CA ALA A 106 5.63 -4.07 -13.19
C ALA A 106 4.57 -2.98 -12.96
N ILE A 107 3.46 -3.14 -13.65
CA ILE A 107 2.28 -2.29 -13.51
C ILE A 107 1.03 -3.15 -13.62
N GLN A 108 0.04 -2.89 -12.79
CA GLN A 108 -1.26 -3.52 -12.91
C GLN A 108 -2.36 -2.58 -12.43
N THR A 109 -3.35 -2.33 -13.30
CA THR A 109 -4.59 -1.63 -12.93
C THR A 109 -5.70 -2.66 -12.73
N ARG A 110 -6.45 -2.53 -11.64
CA ARG A 110 -7.65 -3.33 -11.36
C ARG A 110 -8.72 -2.44 -10.76
N THR A 111 -9.97 -2.74 -11.07
CA THR A 111 -11.11 -2.16 -10.35
C THR A 111 -11.40 -2.99 -9.12
N PHE A 112 -11.43 -2.34 -7.97
CA PHE A 112 -11.77 -2.93 -6.68
C PHE A 112 -13.11 -2.38 -6.19
N ASN A 113 -13.91 -3.24 -5.59
CA ASN A 113 -15.09 -2.83 -4.85
C ASN A 113 -14.64 -2.47 -3.43
N ILE A 114 -14.57 -1.19 -3.14
CA ILE A 114 -14.15 -0.65 -1.84
C ILE A 114 -15.40 -0.47 -0.98
N SER A 115 -15.34 -0.90 0.27
CA SER A 115 -16.46 -0.72 1.19
C SER A 115 -16.66 0.75 1.50
N TYR A 116 -17.92 1.20 1.52
CA TYR A 116 -18.24 2.44 2.21
C TYR A 116 -17.95 2.29 3.70
N ARG A 117 -17.56 3.40 4.34
CA ARG A 117 -17.47 3.39 5.81
C ARG A 117 -18.88 3.13 6.39
N PRO A 118 -18.97 2.46 7.53
CA PRO A 118 -20.26 2.31 8.21
C PRO A 118 -20.89 3.66 8.56
N SER A 119 -22.22 3.71 8.65
CA SER A 119 -22.93 4.83 9.23
C SER A 119 -22.42 5.13 10.64
N LYS A 120 -22.54 6.38 11.07
CA LYS A 120 -22.13 6.78 12.42
C LYS A 120 -22.84 6.00 13.53
N ASP A 121 -22.17 5.84 14.65
CA ASP A 121 -22.69 5.19 15.86
C ASP A 121 -22.55 6.14 17.08
N ASP A 122 -23.40 7.15 17.15
CA ASP A 122 -23.38 8.16 18.22
C ASP A 122 -23.81 7.60 19.59
N VAL A 123 -24.26 6.36 19.66
CA VAL A 123 -24.56 5.67 20.92
C VAL A 123 -23.29 5.19 21.60
N ASN A 124 -22.35 4.65 20.83
CA ASN A 124 -21.12 4.08 21.33
C ASN A 124 -19.91 5.02 21.11
N CYS A 125 -19.94 5.85 20.07
CA CYS A 125 -18.92 6.84 19.78
C CYS A 125 -19.39 8.24 20.23
N THR A 126 -18.94 8.69 21.41
CA THR A 126 -19.43 9.90 22.06
C THR A 126 -18.32 10.94 22.27
N GLY A 127 -18.69 12.19 22.57
CA GLY A 127 -17.73 13.26 22.84
C GLY A 127 -16.91 13.62 21.61
N GLN A 128 -15.59 13.42 21.64
CA GLN A 128 -14.70 13.70 20.51
C GLN A 128 -14.81 12.67 19.37
N ASP A 129 -15.53 11.58 19.62
CA ASP A 129 -15.74 10.50 18.66
C ASP A 129 -17.11 10.56 17.98
N LEU A 130 -17.90 11.62 18.22
CA LEU A 130 -19.16 11.82 17.50
C LEU A 130 -18.95 11.78 15.98
N GLY A 131 -19.89 11.16 15.28
CA GLY A 131 -19.82 11.00 13.82
C GLY A 131 -18.97 9.81 13.35
N LYS A 132 -18.24 9.16 14.25
CA LYS A 132 -17.48 7.94 13.96
C LYS A 132 -18.37 6.69 14.07
N PHE A 133 -17.82 5.56 13.63
CA PHE A 133 -18.44 4.25 13.80
C PHE A 133 -17.57 3.34 14.66
N VAL A 134 -18.15 2.33 15.29
CA VAL A 134 -17.38 1.34 16.06
C VAL A 134 -16.76 0.32 15.11
N GLY A 135 -15.45 0.24 15.09
CA GLY A 135 -14.69 -0.74 14.32
C GLY A 135 -15.13 -2.18 14.67
N LYS A 136 -15.34 -3.00 13.63
CA LYS A 136 -15.81 -4.38 13.82
C LYS A 136 -14.81 -5.23 14.59
N VAL A 137 -13.53 -4.99 14.37
CA VAL A 137 -12.42 -5.82 14.85
C VAL A 137 -11.86 -5.27 16.17
N ASP A 138 -11.42 -4.03 16.17
CA ASP A 138 -10.74 -3.37 17.29
C ASP A 138 -11.71 -2.81 18.35
N LYS A 139 -12.98 -2.63 17.99
CA LYS A 139 -14.02 -2.04 18.86
C LYS A 139 -13.73 -0.59 19.25
N LEU A 140 -12.89 0.08 18.48
CA LEU A 140 -12.59 1.50 18.61
C LEU A 140 -13.50 2.33 17.72
N CYS A 141 -13.56 3.63 17.97
CA CYS A 141 -14.31 4.57 17.15
C CYS A 141 -13.44 5.10 16.01
N ASP A 142 -13.83 4.77 14.77
CA ASP A 142 -13.05 5.01 13.57
C ASP A 142 -13.78 5.91 12.58
N ASN A 143 -13.00 6.69 11.81
CA ASN A 143 -13.52 7.48 10.70
C ASN A 143 -13.55 6.69 9.39
N GLY A 144 -12.54 5.88 9.14
CA GLY A 144 -12.41 5.10 7.92
C GLY A 144 -12.43 3.60 8.16
N VAL A 145 -12.81 2.83 7.15
CA VAL A 145 -12.81 1.37 7.18
C VAL A 145 -11.70 0.80 6.32
N SER A 146 -10.93 -0.14 6.90
CA SER A 146 -9.81 -0.77 6.19
C SER A 146 -10.28 -1.82 5.19
N ASN A 147 -9.70 -1.77 4.00
CA ASN A 147 -9.92 -2.69 2.90
C ASN A 147 -8.59 -3.23 2.39
N VAL A 148 -8.39 -4.53 2.43
CA VAL A 148 -7.18 -5.15 1.88
C VAL A 148 -7.42 -5.49 0.41
N ILE A 149 -6.68 -4.87 -0.48
CA ILE A 149 -6.76 -5.14 -1.92
C ILE A 149 -5.55 -5.96 -2.40
N TRP A 150 -5.77 -6.80 -3.41
CA TRP A 150 -4.75 -7.72 -3.92
C TRP A 150 -4.50 -7.55 -5.40
N PHE A 151 -3.25 -7.34 -5.76
CA PHE A 151 -2.75 -7.38 -7.12
C PHE A 151 -2.03 -8.71 -7.34
N ASN A 152 -2.41 -9.44 -8.40
CA ASN A 152 -1.83 -10.75 -8.71
C ASN A 152 -1.03 -10.65 -10.00
N PHE A 153 0.24 -10.97 -9.95
CA PHE A 153 1.15 -10.96 -11.09
C PHE A 153 1.42 -12.38 -11.59
N ASN A 154 1.65 -12.50 -12.90
CA ASN A 154 2.11 -13.78 -13.44
C ASN A 154 3.58 -13.99 -13.02
N PRO A 155 3.89 -14.98 -12.17
CA PRO A 155 5.22 -15.13 -11.58
C PRO A 155 6.30 -15.51 -12.58
N VAL A 156 5.95 -15.88 -13.79
CA VAL A 156 6.93 -16.35 -14.79
C VAL A 156 7.75 -15.20 -15.39
N LYS A 157 7.23 -13.98 -15.36
CA LYS A 157 7.78 -12.88 -16.18
C LYS A 157 8.38 -11.71 -15.39
N THR A 158 8.10 -11.56 -14.10
CA THR A 158 8.50 -10.36 -13.36
C THR A 158 9.56 -10.69 -12.33
N ALA A 159 10.82 -10.49 -12.67
CA ALA A 159 11.92 -10.57 -11.72
C ALA A 159 11.84 -9.38 -10.76
N LEU A 160 11.86 -9.67 -9.46
CA LEU A 160 11.87 -8.68 -8.40
C LEU A 160 13.29 -8.53 -7.89
N PRO A 161 13.91 -7.35 -7.93
CA PRO A 161 15.25 -7.10 -7.38
C PRO A 161 15.22 -7.18 -5.84
N ALA A 162 16.37 -7.04 -5.20
CA ALA A 162 16.47 -7.03 -3.74
C ALA A 162 15.74 -5.84 -3.09
N GLN A 163 15.56 -4.77 -3.84
CA GLN A 163 14.85 -3.56 -3.43
C GLN A 163 13.95 -3.07 -4.57
N ALA A 164 12.77 -2.59 -4.25
CA ALA A 164 11.88 -1.95 -5.21
C ALA A 164 11.06 -0.85 -4.55
N VAL A 165 10.66 0.15 -5.34
CA VAL A 165 9.62 1.10 -4.95
C VAL A 165 8.27 0.50 -5.35
N VAL A 166 7.35 0.40 -4.42
CA VAL A 166 5.99 -0.10 -4.64
C VAL A 166 5.00 0.99 -4.27
N THR A 167 4.18 1.40 -5.23
CA THR A 167 3.25 2.51 -5.09
C THR A 167 1.87 2.16 -5.60
N VAL A 168 0.86 2.90 -5.14
CA VAL A 168 -0.48 2.92 -5.74
C VAL A 168 -0.82 4.30 -6.27
N ALA A 169 -1.58 4.32 -7.36
CA ALA A 169 -2.11 5.53 -7.99
C ALA A 169 -3.57 5.30 -8.37
N TYR A 170 -4.42 6.24 -8.08
CA TYR A 170 -5.83 6.21 -8.43
C TYR A 170 -6.42 7.62 -8.50
N ASN A 171 -7.54 7.73 -9.18
CA ASN A 171 -8.32 8.96 -9.25
C ASN A 171 -9.56 8.80 -8.37
N THR A 172 -9.71 9.64 -7.39
CA THR A 172 -10.87 9.64 -6.49
C THR A 172 -11.99 10.53 -6.96
N SER A 173 -11.74 11.36 -7.98
CA SER A 173 -12.73 12.30 -8.51
C SER A 173 -13.98 11.65 -9.13
N ASP A 174 -13.90 10.36 -9.45
CA ASP A 174 -14.99 9.61 -10.07
C ASP A 174 -15.69 8.65 -9.09
N ALA A 175 -15.33 8.67 -7.80
CA ALA A 175 -15.80 7.71 -6.82
C ALA A 175 -16.49 8.40 -5.63
N GLY A 176 -17.40 7.68 -4.99
CA GLY A 176 -18.10 8.12 -3.77
C GLY A 176 -19.30 9.02 -4.01
N TYR A 177 -19.90 9.48 -2.90
CA TYR A 177 -21.12 10.27 -2.89
C TYR A 177 -20.91 11.69 -3.44
N ASN A 178 -19.78 12.26 -3.16
CA ASN A 178 -19.44 13.63 -3.51
C ASN A 178 -18.07 13.68 -4.20
N PRO A 179 -17.98 13.12 -5.42
CA PRO A 179 -16.69 12.98 -6.09
C PRO A 179 -16.05 14.34 -6.36
N ILE A 180 -14.74 14.43 -6.13
CA ILE A 180 -13.94 15.60 -6.47
C ILE A 180 -13.92 15.82 -7.98
N GLY A 181 -13.67 17.04 -8.38
CA GLY A 181 -13.50 17.40 -9.80
C GLY A 181 -14.80 17.68 -10.53
N GLN A 182 -15.94 17.50 -9.88
CA GLN A 182 -17.21 17.93 -10.49
C GLN A 182 -17.44 19.43 -10.41
N ASN A 183 -16.99 20.09 -9.34
CA ASN A 183 -17.17 21.54 -9.16
C ASN A 183 -15.85 22.22 -8.74
N THR A 184 -15.46 22.03 -7.50
CA THR A 184 -14.32 22.72 -6.90
C THR A 184 -13.42 21.68 -6.23
N PRO A 185 -12.09 21.85 -6.23
CA PRO A 185 -11.21 21.03 -5.44
C PRO A 185 -11.70 20.94 -4.00
N CYS A 186 -11.69 19.77 -3.41
CA CYS A 186 -12.33 19.51 -2.11
C CYS A 186 -11.82 20.44 -1.01
N TYR A 187 -10.53 20.71 -0.96
CA TYR A 187 -9.92 21.61 0.03
C TYR A 187 -10.32 23.09 -0.14
N ALA A 188 -10.85 23.48 -1.30
CA ALA A 188 -11.33 24.83 -1.58
C ALA A 188 -12.86 24.94 -1.51
N SER A 189 -13.58 23.85 -1.31
CA SER A 189 -15.03 23.87 -1.17
C SER A 189 -15.45 24.17 0.26
N SER A 190 -16.62 24.78 0.43
CA SER A 190 -17.15 25.08 1.77
C SER A 190 -17.47 23.83 2.60
N GLY A 191 -17.58 22.67 1.97
CA GLY A 191 -17.80 21.38 2.60
C GLY A 191 -16.52 20.58 2.85
N GLY A 192 -15.35 21.10 2.47
CA GLY A 192 -14.08 20.35 2.56
C GLY A 192 -14.00 19.20 1.56
N CYS A 193 -13.06 18.31 1.79
CA CYS A 193 -12.91 17.09 1.00
C CYS A 193 -14.02 16.12 1.34
N GLY A 194 -14.96 15.98 0.46
CA GLY A 194 -16.15 15.16 0.61
C GLY A 194 -15.85 13.72 0.90
N TYR A 195 -16.80 13.04 0.85
CA TYR A 195 -16.99 11.83 1.20
C TYR A 195 -16.24 10.78 0.61
N ASP A 196 -15.80 10.97 -0.39
CA ASP A 196 -15.09 10.06 -1.25
C ASP A 196 -13.60 9.90 -0.96
N SER A 197 -13.19 10.28 0.21
CA SER A 197 -11.83 10.13 0.69
C SER A 197 -11.44 8.66 0.79
N LEU A 198 -10.84 8.15 -0.27
CA LEU A 198 -10.15 6.87 -0.24
C LEU A 198 -8.67 7.12 0.00
N ASN A 199 -8.16 6.59 1.10
CA ASN A 199 -6.81 6.81 1.58
C ASN A 199 -6.00 5.52 1.47
N VAL A 200 -4.68 5.63 1.54
CA VAL A 200 -3.77 4.49 1.77
C VAL A 200 -3.43 4.42 3.25
N SER A 201 -3.64 3.27 3.86
CA SER A 201 -3.29 3.07 5.26
C SER A 201 -1.79 3.19 5.49
N ALA A 202 -1.40 3.88 6.55
CA ALA A 202 -0.01 4.12 6.95
C ALA A 202 0.13 4.02 8.47
N ASP A 203 0.67 2.90 8.97
CA ASP A 203 0.75 2.64 10.40
C ASP A 203 2.07 3.05 11.06
N GLY A 204 3.08 3.32 10.29
CA GLY A 204 4.31 3.89 10.75
C GLY A 204 5.36 2.97 11.32
N ASN A 205 5.16 1.69 11.37
CA ASN A 205 6.06 0.78 12.07
C ASN A 205 7.19 0.18 11.22
N GLY A 206 7.26 0.48 9.93
CA GLY A 206 8.16 -0.23 9.02
C GLY A 206 7.76 -1.69 8.82
N GLY A 207 8.59 -2.49 8.15
CA GLY A 207 8.24 -3.86 7.82
C GLY A 207 8.46 -4.85 8.98
N PHE A 208 7.53 -5.78 9.22
CA PHE A 208 7.71 -6.94 10.07
C PHE A 208 8.54 -8.03 9.38
N VAL A 209 8.48 -8.06 8.04
CA VAL A 209 9.33 -8.87 7.16
C VAL A 209 9.95 -7.95 6.14
N GLY A 210 11.26 -7.96 5.99
CA GLY A 210 11.98 -6.96 5.21
C GLY A 210 12.18 -5.66 5.98
N SER A 211 12.46 -4.58 5.29
CA SER A 211 12.59 -3.24 5.84
C SER A 211 12.30 -2.18 4.78
N ASN A 212 12.11 -0.94 5.19
CA ASN A 212 12.01 0.17 4.26
C ASN A 212 13.40 0.63 3.81
N VAL A 213 13.49 1.20 2.62
CA VAL A 213 14.74 1.78 2.06
C VAL A 213 15.14 3.02 2.87
N ASP A 214 14.16 3.78 3.34
CA ASP A 214 14.32 4.93 4.24
C ASP A 214 13.25 4.87 5.31
N LEU A 215 13.63 5.08 6.58
CA LEU A 215 12.70 5.03 7.71
C LEU A 215 12.04 6.37 8.04
N THR A 216 12.43 7.42 7.34
CA THR A 216 11.94 8.79 7.56
C THR A 216 11.22 9.35 6.33
N GLY A 217 11.20 8.60 5.23
CA GLY A 217 10.66 9.02 3.96
C GLY A 217 9.83 7.95 3.26
N VAL A 218 8.96 8.39 2.38
CA VAL A 218 8.14 7.58 1.48
C VAL A 218 8.33 8.04 0.04
N PHE A 219 7.93 7.21 -0.91
CA PHE A 219 7.87 7.64 -2.31
C PHE A 219 6.50 8.20 -2.61
N VAL A 220 6.42 9.49 -2.92
CA VAL A 220 5.18 10.19 -3.19
C VAL A 220 5.30 11.15 -4.37
N ASN A 221 4.19 11.34 -5.07
CA ASN A 221 4.00 12.32 -6.13
C ASN A 221 2.79 13.18 -5.81
N PHE A 222 3.02 14.43 -5.46
CA PHE A 222 1.97 15.42 -5.26
C PHE A 222 1.73 16.23 -6.54
N SER A 223 0.48 16.66 -6.77
CA SER A 223 0.17 17.65 -7.82
C SER A 223 0.50 19.07 -7.39
N ASP A 224 0.47 19.34 -6.09
CA ASP A 224 0.88 20.60 -5.50
C ASP A 224 2.24 20.46 -4.82
N PRO A 225 3.28 21.16 -5.30
CA PRO A 225 4.63 21.08 -4.74
C PRO A 225 4.75 21.45 -3.26
N SER A 226 3.81 22.19 -2.71
CA SER A 226 3.84 22.64 -1.31
C SER A 226 3.59 21.53 -0.30
N PHE A 227 3.06 20.39 -0.74
CA PHE A 227 2.83 19.22 0.12
C PHE A 227 4.08 18.37 0.38
N TYR A 228 5.15 18.50 -0.42
CA TYR A 228 6.40 17.82 -0.09
C TYR A 228 7.01 18.33 1.21
N CYS A 229 7.69 17.46 1.94
CA CYS A 229 8.34 17.79 3.22
C CYS A 229 9.22 19.05 3.17
N SER A 230 9.87 19.28 2.05
CA SER A 230 10.69 20.48 1.80
C SER A 230 9.87 21.72 1.44
N GLY A 231 8.54 21.60 1.28
CA GLY A 231 7.68 22.63 0.72
C GLY A 231 7.86 22.84 -0.79
N SER A 232 8.64 21.98 -1.45
CA SER A 232 8.87 22.04 -2.90
C SER A 232 9.32 20.68 -3.43
N GLY A 233 8.82 20.26 -4.59
CA GLY A 233 9.18 18.98 -5.21
C GLY A 233 8.42 18.78 -6.52
N SER A 234 8.72 17.71 -7.24
CA SER A 234 7.97 17.34 -8.43
C SER A 234 8.16 15.86 -8.79
N GLY A 235 7.08 15.23 -9.26
CA GLY A 235 7.08 13.84 -9.66
C GLY A 235 7.20 12.86 -8.48
N LEU A 236 7.39 11.59 -8.80
CA LEU A 236 7.54 10.54 -7.79
C LEU A 236 8.97 10.56 -7.24
N ILE A 237 9.15 11.04 -6.02
CA ILE A 237 10.45 11.16 -5.35
C ILE A 237 10.39 10.56 -3.95
N LEU A 238 11.55 10.24 -3.38
CA LEU A 238 11.68 9.97 -1.95
C LEU A 238 11.52 11.30 -1.22
N ASP A 239 10.41 11.47 -0.54
CA ASP A 239 10.07 12.64 0.26
C ASP A 239 10.40 12.38 1.72
N THR A 240 11.25 13.18 2.33
CA THR A 240 11.81 12.99 3.67
C THR A 240 12.18 14.34 4.27
N PRO A 241 12.21 14.53 5.61
CA PRO A 241 12.13 13.53 6.67
C PRO A 241 10.77 13.49 7.39
N CYS A 242 9.70 14.04 6.84
CA CYS A 242 8.42 14.23 7.57
C CYS A 242 7.54 12.98 7.69
N TRP A 243 7.97 11.84 7.15
CA TRP A 243 7.19 10.61 7.09
C TRP A 243 7.54 9.57 8.16
N THR A 244 8.35 9.94 9.15
CA THR A 244 8.66 9.03 10.25
C THR A 244 7.38 8.57 10.93
N GLY A 245 7.14 7.28 10.90
CA GLY A 245 5.94 6.71 11.49
C GLY A 245 4.74 6.59 10.55
N TYR A 246 4.85 6.97 9.27
CA TYR A 246 3.75 6.96 8.29
C TYR A 246 4.13 6.22 7.01
N HIS A 247 4.43 4.93 7.15
CA HIS A 247 4.74 4.06 6.02
C HIS A 247 3.51 3.27 5.58
N PRO A 248 3.27 3.11 4.25
CA PRO A 248 2.11 2.37 3.77
C PRO A 248 2.15 0.90 4.20
N GLU A 249 0.98 0.37 4.52
CA GLU A 249 0.82 -1.04 4.84
C GLU A 249 0.79 -1.88 3.57
N ILE A 250 1.88 -2.58 3.30
CA ILE A 250 2.10 -3.38 2.09
C ILE A 250 2.55 -4.79 2.47
N LEU A 251 2.08 -5.80 1.73
CA LEU A 251 2.61 -7.15 1.77
C LEU A 251 3.02 -7.60 0.37
N VAL A 252 4.24 -8.11 0.22
CA VAL A 252 4.76 -8.62 -1.04
C VAL A 252 5.06 -10.11 -0.92
N ASN A 253 4.45 -10.91 -1.79
CA ASN A 253 4.76 -12.31 -1.96
C ASN A 253 5.53 -12.53 -3.27
N ALA A 254 6.64 -13.25 -3.19
CA ALA A 254 7.47 -13.61 -4.33
C ALA A 254 7.98 -15.05 -4.20
N SER A 255 8.28 -15.70 -5.33
CA SER A 255 8.94 -17.00 -5.31
C SER A 255 10.44 -16.81 -5.45
N ARG A 256 11.21 -17.66 -4.77
CA ARG A 256 12.65 -17.77 -4.99
C ARG A 256 12.93 -18.31 -6.39
N ASN A 257 13.95 -17.80 -7.05
CA ASN A 257 14.51 -18.47 -8.23
C ASN A 257 15.16 -19.77 -7.76
N GLN A 258 14.63 -20.90 -8.20
CA GLN A 258 15.23 -22.22 -7.90
C GLN A 258 16.59 -22.43 -8.61
N SER A 259 17.02 -21.50 -9.46
CA SER A 259 18.27 -21.60 -10.23
C SER A 259 19.55 -21.24 -9.48
N ALA A 260 19.50 -20.87 -8.20
CA ALA A 260 20.70 -20.60 -7.39
C ALA A 260 21.05 -21.73 -6.40
N GLY A 261 20.42 -22.87 -6.51
CA GLY A 261 20.59 -24.01 -5.60
C GLY A 261 21.23 -25.26 -6.20
N LEU A 262 22.15 -25.09 -7.13
CA LEU A 262 23.22 -26.09 -7.30
C LEU A 262 24.23 -25.84 -6.18
N THR A 263 23.93 -26.37 -4.99
CA THR A 263 24.89 -26.39 -3.89
C THR A 263 26.15 -27.13 -4.36
N LEU A 264 27.31 -26.68 -3.89
CA LEU A 264 28.58 -27.36 -4.13
C LEU A 264 28.48 -28.88 -3.86
N GLU A 265 27.61 -29.29 -2.93
CA GLU A 265 27.31 -30.70 -2.63
C GLU A 265 26.68 -31.44 -3.80
N SER A 266 25.71 -30.87 -4.54
CA SER A 266 25.13 -31.56 -5.70
C SER A 266 26.06 -31.60 -6.89
N ALA A 267 27.03 -30.71 -6.99
CA ALA A 267 28.11 -30.76 -7.99
C ALA A 267 29.15 -31.83 -7.63
N ILE A 268 29.44 -31.97 -6.34
CA ILE A 268 30.37 -33.00 -5.83
C ILE A 268 29.76 -34.41 -5.98
N GLU A 269 28.48 -34.62 -5.65
CA GLU A 269 27.81 -35.91 -5.84
C GLU A 269 27.79 -36.33 -7.31
N ARG A 270 27.64 -35.41 -8.27
CA ARG A 270 27.71 -35.74 -9.70
C ARG A 270 29.12 -36.06 -10.18
N MET A 271 30.16 -35.53 -9.55
CA MET A 271 31.56 -35.88 -9.87
C MET A 271 31.94 -37.27 -9.37
N PHE A 272 31.31 -37.79 -8.34
CA PHE A 272 31.59 -39.11 -7.80
C PHE A 272 30.63 -40.22 -8.26
N ALA A 273 29.58 -39.88 -9.04
CA ALA A 273 28.56 -40.81 -9.49
C ALA A 273 28.87 -41.47 -10.86
N ASP A 274 30.00 -41.20 -11.50
CA ASP A 274 30.40 -41.85 -12.76
C ASP A 274 31.57 -42.84 -12.55
N PRO A 275 31.29 -44.12 -12.27
CA PRO A 275 32.35 -45.11 -12.21
C PRO A 275 32.85 -45.40 -13.63
N MET A 276 34.15 -45.13 -13.86
CA MET A 276 34.86 -45.48 -15.09
C MET A 276 34.50 -46.89 -15.55
N LYS A 277 33.84 -47.02 -16.71
CA LYS A 277 33.72 -48.26 -17.43
C LYS A 277 35.11 -48.70 -17.88
N PRO A 278 35.57 -49.91 -17.56
CA PRO A 278 36.85 -50.39 -18.11
C PRO A 278 36.72 -50.64 -19.62
N ALA A 279 37.69 -50.13 -20.36
CA ALA A 279 37.83 -50.41 -21.78
C ALA A 279 38.21 -51.88 -21.96
N MET A 280 37.45 -52.60 -22.78
CA MET A 280 37.86 -53.85 -23.41
C MET A 280 38.45 -53.56 -24.80
#